data_5e092111b10d99c24995d63cfa688de4
#
_entry.id   5e092111b10d99c24995d63cfa688de4
#
_cell.length_a   1.000
_cell.length_b   1.000
_cell.length_c   1.000
_cell.angle_alpha   90.00
_cell.angle_beta   90.00
_cell.angle_gamma   90.00
#
_symmetry.space_group_name_H-M   'P 1'
#
loop_
_entity.id
_entity.type
_entity.pdbx_description
1 polymer ?
#
loop_
_entity_poly.entity_id
_entity_poly.type
_entity_poly.pdbx_seq_one_letter_code
_entity_poly.pdbx_strand_id
1 'polypeptide(L)'
;MTTLPPKDPLDAISDLTLEQLSAEAQGLRERLNRFRVALGRHFVDKQALVDLMLVAAVAQEPLLLVGPPGTAKSDLVLKFKDALGLSGIDYFEYLLTRFTEPSEVLGPIDINELRGGKYLRREKGKLPTARLVFLDEIFKASSAILNALLTVINERKFYQDGVPVPVRLKVLFAATNEIPEHSELGALKDRFALKAACRSVQETHFVELLDAGLESMVNKDLNRKPWVEGHASLEDVMKGHRYLTLLMSRKEPRDRELFFREEVMREFRRVIRTLVREDEVFVSDRKLIKLYRLLRTRAWIVHGGAVEREDLQLLAYLGETREEIDLLEEKVPRLLGLS
;
A
#
# COMPACT_ATOMS: atom_id res chain seq x y z
N MET A 1 36.44 -5.07 -10.58
CA MET A 1 36.02 -5.03 -9.17
C MET A 1 34.66 -4.38 -9.14
N THR A 2 33.62 -5.19 -9.02
CA THR A 2 32.23 -4.70 -8.87
C THR A 2 32.10 -4.23 -7.43
N THR A 3 32.19 -2.93 -7.20
CA THR A 3 31.88 -2.36 -5.88
C THR A 3 30.42 -2.68 -5.58
N LEU A 4 30.18 -3.47 -4.55
CA LEU A 4 28.84 -3.68 -3.99
C LEU A 4 28.20 -2.30 -3.79
N PRO A 5 26.95 -2.10 -4.19
CA PRO A 5 26.27 -0.84 -3.93
C PRO A 5 26.31 -0.56 -2.42
N PRO A 6 26.41 0.72 -2.01
CA PRO A 6 26.39 1.06 -0.58
C PRO A 6 25.15 0.45 0.05
N LYS A 7 25.32 -0.19 1.22
CA LYS A 7 24.21 -0.78 2.01
C LYS A 7 23.13 0.29 2.18
N ASP A 8 21.90 -0.05 1.83
CA ASP A 8 20.75 0.82 2.08
C ASP A 8 20.65 1.05 3.59
N PRO A 9 20.52 2.31 4.08
CA PRO A 9 20.30 2.57 5.50
C PRO A 9 19.12 1.79 6.10
N LEU A 10 18.12 1.46 5.28
CA LEU A 10 16.98 0.63 5.70
C LEU A 10 17.34 -0.86 5.87
N ASP A 11 18.47 -1.32 5.33
CA ASP A 11 18.90 -2.71 5.51
C ASP A 11 19.28 -2.98 6.97
N ALA A 12 19.77 -1.96 7.69
CA ALA A 12 20.08 -2.07 9.12
C ALA A 12 18.85 -2.39 9.99
N ILE A 13 17.64 -2.04 9.53
CA ILE A 13 16.39 -2.36 10.23
C ILE A 13 16.15 -3.87 10.28
N SER A 14 16.65 -4.62 9.29
CA SER A 14 16.56 -6.09 9.27
C SER A 14 17.32 -6.75 10.43
N ASP A 15 18.32 -6.08 10.97
CA ASP A 15 19.16 -6.59 12.05
C ASP A 15 18.60 -6.26 13.45
N LEU A 16 17.59 -5.37 13.53
CA LEU A 16 16.96 -4.99 14.79
C LEU A 16 16.23 -6.17 15.43
N THR A 17 16.44 -6.35 16.73
CA THR A 17 15.78 -7.37 17.55
C THR A 17 14.39 -6.92 17.99
N LEU A 18 13.57 -7.88 18.45
CA LEU A 18 12.26 -7.58 19.00
C LEU A 18 12.35 -6.72 20.26
N GLU A 19 13.36 -6.94 21.10
CA GLU A 19 13.57 -6.19 22.35
C GLU A 19 13.86 -4.71 22.05
N GLN A 20 14.77 -4.43 21.13
CA GLN A 20 15.08 -3.07 20.68
C GLN A 20 13.86 -2.35 20.13
N LEU A 21 13.11 -3.03 19.24
CA LEU A 21 11.91 -2.44 18.66
C LEU A 21 10.76 -2.30 19.66
N SER A 22 10.66 -3.19 20.67
CA SER A 22 9.65 -3.07 21.73
C SER A 22 9.87 -1.84 22.60
N ALA A 23 11.11 -1.48 22.85
CA ALA A 23 11.47 -0.26 23.60
C ALA A 23 11.03 1.02 22.85
N GLU A 24 11.05 1.01 21.52
CA GLU A 24 10.65 2.14 20.68
C GLU A 24 9.16 2.11 20.25
N ALA A 25 8.47 0.96 20.42
CA ALA A 25 7.18 0.67 19.78
C ALA A 25 6.08 1.70 20.07
N GLN A 26 6.01 2.21 21.30
CA GLN A 26 5.02 3.23 21.65
C GLN A 26 5.30 4.56 20.94
N GLY A 27 6.52 5.07 21.02
CA GLY A 27 6.90 6.32 20.35
C GLY A 27 6.77 6.24 18.82
N LEU A 28 7.09 5.06 18.25
CA LEU A 28 6.92 4.78 16.83
C LEU A 28 5.45 4.86 16.43
N ARG A 29 4.56 4.21 17.19
CA ARG A 29 3.11 4.27 16.97
C ARG A 29 2.57 5.69 17.09
N GLU A 30 3.01 6.47 18.07
CA GLU A 30 2.61 7.86 18.25
C GLU A 30 3.01 8.74 17.08
N ARG A 31 4.21 8.55 16.50
CA ARG A 31 4.65 9.25 15.29
C ARG A 31 3.78 8.89 14.08
N LEU A 32 3.52 7.60 13.87
CA LEU A 32 2.66 7.13 12.78
C LEU A 32 1.21 7.63 12.93
N ASN A 33 0.69 7.71 14.15
CA ASN A 33 -0.64 8.26 14.40
C ASN A 33 -0.70 9.78 14.14
N ARG A 34 0.31 10.53 14.57
CA ARG A 34 0.41 11.97 14.22
C ARG A 34 0.49 12.17 12.72
N PHE A 35 1.30 11.38 12.03
CA PHE A 35 1.42 11.43 10.58
C PHE A 35 0.07 11.25 9.87
N ARG A 36 -0.71 10.21 10.18
CA ARG A 36 -1.99 9.95 9.50
C ARG A 36 -3.03 11.04 9.76
N VAL A 37 -3.09 11.55 11.00
CA VAL A 37 -4.02 12.62 11.38
C VAL A 37 -3.63 13.96 10.72
N ALA A 38 -2.34 14.31 10.72
CA ALA A 38 -1.84 15.52 10.10
C ALA A 38 -2.06 15.49 8.58
N LEU A 39 -1.69 14.38 7.93
CA LEU A 39 -1.87 14.23 6.49
C LEU A 39 -3.36 14.26 6.08
N GLY A 40 -4.23 13.64 6.87
CA GLY A 40 -5.67 13.59 6.60
C GLY A 40 -6.34 14.98 6.54
N ARG A 41 -5.83 15.95 7.30
CA ARG A 41 -6.33 17.36 7.31
C ARG A 41 -6.18 18.08 5.97
N HIS A 42 -5.29 17.59 5.10
CA HIS A 42 -5.06 18.17 3.78
C HIS A 42 -5.97 17.58 2.68
N PHE A 43 -7.00 16.84 3.10
CA PHE A 43 -7.98 16.24 2.20
C PHE A 43 -9.39 16.34 2.77
N VAL A 44 -10.34 16.62 1.93
CA VAL A 44 -11.76 16.63 2.31
C VAL A 44 -12.30 15.20 2.26
N ASP A 45 -12.77 14.71 3.41
CA ASP A 45 -13.39 13.38 3.58
C ASP A 45 -12.56 12.20 3.03
N LYS A 46 -11.23 12.22 3.30
CA LYS A 46 -10.32 11.14 2.86
C LYS A 46 -9.52 10.52 4.02
N GLN A 47 -9.87 10.82 5.26
CA GLN A 47 -9.13 10.29 6.42
C GLN A 47 -9.04 8.76 6.40
N ALA A 48 -10.13 8.06 6.06
CA ALA A 48 -10.16 6.61 5.97
C ALA A 48 -9.18 6.06 4.91
N LEU A 49 -9.02 6.77 3.78
CA LEU A 49 -8.04 6.39 2.75
C LEU A 49 -6.60 6.60 3.21
N VAL A 50 -6.31 7.72 3.90
CA VAL A 50 -4.98 7.98 4.48
C VAL A 50 -4.64 6.92 5.53
N ASP A 51 -5.59 6.55 6.37
CA ASP A 51 -5.44 5.49 7.37
C ASP A 51 -5.11 4.15 6.70
N LEU A 52 -5.87 3.80 5.66
CA LEU A 52 -5.67 2.58 4.89
C LEU A 52 -4.32 2.56 4.17
N MET A 53 -3.90 3.69 3.60
CA MET A 53 -2.57 3.84 2.97
C MET A 53 -1.45 3.57 3.98
N LEU A 54 -1.55 4.11 5.20
CA LEU A 54 -0.55 3.86 6.25
C LEU A 54 -0.55 2.39 6.69
N VAL A 55 -1.73 1.78 6.88
CA VAL A 55 -1.84 0.35 7.20
C VAL A 55 -1.21 -0.51 6.11
N ALA A 56 -1.51 -0.24 4.85
CA ALA A 56 -0.95 -0.96 3.70
C ALA A 56 0.58 -0.78 3.62
N ALA A 57 1.08 0.43 3.86
CA ALA A 57 2.51 0.74 3.85
C ALA A 57 3.27 -0.01 4.96
N VAL A 58 2.77 0.01 6.20
CA VAL A 58 3.40 -0.70 7.33
C VAL A 58 3.28 -2.22 7.15
N ALA A 59 2.16 -2.73 6.64
CA ALA A 59 2.00 -4.14 6.31
C ALA A 59 2.84 -4.57 5.09
N GLN A 60 3.36 -3.64 4.29
CA GLN A 60 3.99 -3.89 2.99
C GLN A 60 3.08 -4.66 2.01
N GLU A 61 1.77 -4.42 2.10
CA GLU A 61 0.81 -4.94 1.15
C GLU A 61 0.46 -3.87 0.11
N PRO A 62 0.32 -4.23 -1.17
CA PRO A 62 -0.08 -3.28 -2.18
C PRO A 62 -1.53 -2.85 -1.99
N LEU A 63 -1.81 -1.55 -2.21
CA LEU A 63 -3.15 -0.96 -2.14
C LEU A 63 -3.57 -0.46 -3.51
N LEU A 64 -4.80 -0.78 -3.91
CA LEU A 64 -5.41 -0.26 -5.14
C LEU A 64 -6.44 0.83 -4.81
N LEU A 65 -6.26 2.00 -5.39
CA LEU A 65 -7.22 3.11 -5.33
C LEU A 65 -8.10 3.09 -6.59
N VAL A 66 -9.40 3.02 -6.40
CA VAL A 66 -10.38 2.86 -7.49
C VAL A 66 -11.31 4.07 -7.54
N GLY A 67 -11.45 4.75 -8.66
CA GLY A 67 -12.40 5.83 -8.78
C GLY A 67 -12.19 6.70 -10.01
N PRO A 68 -13.19 7.51 -10.38
CA PRO A 68 -13.12 8.35 -11.59
C PRO A 68 -11.96 9.35 -11.55
N PRO A 69 -11.58 9.94 -12.68
CA PRO A 69 -10.62 11.03 -12.72
C PRO A 69 -11.05 12.19 -11.82
N GLY A 70 -10.08 12.90 -11.22
CA GLY A 70 -10.37 14.05 -10.36
C GLY A 70 -10.77 13.73 -8.92
N THR A 71 -10.72 12.48 -8.48
CA THR A 71 -11.04 12.07 -7.08
C THR A 71 -9.82 12.04 -6.15
N ALA A 72 -8.77 12.78 -6.46
CA ALA A 72 -7.55 12.97 -5.67
C ALA A 72 -6.66 11.72 -5.48
N LYS A 73 -6.78 10.66 -6.29
CA LYS A 73 -5.96 9.44 -6.17
C LYS A 73 -4.45 9.73 -6.19
N SER A 74 -3.99 10.42 -7.23
CA SER A 74 -2.56 10.75 -7.39
C SER A 74 -2.09 11.79 -6.36
N ASP A 75 -2.95 12.74 -5.97
CA ASP A 75 -2.65 13.74 -4.93
C ASP A 75 -2.48 13.10 -3.55
N LEU A 76 -3.30 12.09 -3.21
CA LEU A 76 -3.15 11.28 -1.99
C LEU A 76 -1.76 10.64 -1.92
N VAL A 77 -1.33 9.99 -2.99
CA VAL A 77 -0.03 9.30 -3.04
C VAL A 77 1.13 10.30 -3.01
N LEU A 78 1.00 11.42 -3.76
CA LEU A 78 2.03 12.46 -3.80
C LEU A 78 2.25 13.09 -2.42
N LYS A 79 1.17 13.50 -1.74
CA LYS A 79 1.27 14.08 -0.39
C LYS A 79 1.74 13.06 0.64
N PHE A 80 1.30 11.80 0.55
CA PHE A 80 1.78 10.72 1.41
C PHE A 80 3.30 10.50 1.27
N LYS A 81 3.79 10.44 0.04
CA LYS A 81 5.20 10.32 -0.31
C LYS A 81 6.02 11.51 0.23
N ASP A 82 5.53 12.73 -0.02
CA ASP A 82 6.19 13.96 0.45
C ASP A 82 6.26 14.01 1.98
N ALA A 83 5.15 13.68 2.66
CA ALA A 83 5.07 13.67 4.12
C ALA A 83 5.99 12.63 4.78
N LEU A 84 6.34 11.53 4.08
CA LEU A 84 7.38 10.58 4.49
C LEU A 84 8.81 11.03 4.15
N GLY A 85 8.99 12.21 3.53
CA GLY A 85 10.30 12.74 3.14
C GLY A 85 10.92 12.04 1.92
N LEU A 86 10.14 11.31 1.12
CA LEU A 86 10.64 10.59 -0.04
C LEU A 86 10.77 11.51 -1.26
N SER A 87 11.91 11.45 -1.93
CA SER A 87 12.19 12.25 -3.13
C SER A 87 13.19 11.55 -4.06
N GLY A 88 13.38 12.10 -5.24
CA GLY A 88 14.38 11.62 -6.19
C GLY A 88 14.22 10.15 -6.56
N ILE A 89 15.28 9.37 -6.41
CA ILE A 89 15.31 7.94 -6.80
C ILE A 89 14.50 7.02 -5.87
N ASP A 90 14.08 7.51 -4.71
CA ASP A 90 13.29 6.72 -3.75
C ASP A 90 11.80 6.65 -4.12
N TYR A 91 11.37 7.47 -5.06
CA TYR A 91 10.00 7.50 -5.57
C TYR A 91 9.96 7.26 -7.07
N PHE A 92 9.08 6.37 -7.51
CA PHE A 92 8.79 6.13 -8.92
C PHE A 92 7.28 6.21 -9.14
N GLU A 93 6.88 7.03 -10.09
CA GLU A 93 5.49 7.19 -10.52
C GLU A 93 5.40 6.98 -12.03
N TYR A 94 4.37 6.26 -12.47
CA TYR A 94 4.16 6.03 -13.88
C TYR A 94 2.67 5.84 -14.22
N LEU A 95 2.21 6.54 -15.27
CA LEU A 95 0.89 6.33 -15.85
C LEU A 95 0.99 5.22 -16.91
N LEU A 96 0.41 4.08 -16.61
CA LEU A 96 0.45 2.91 -17.48
C LEU A 96 -0.56 3.01 -18.62
N THR A 97 -0.14 2.61 -19.80
CA THR A 97 -0.96 2.53 -21.02
C THR A 97 -0.71 1.20 -21.72
N ARG A 98 -1.55 0.86 -22.69
CA ARG A 98 -1.33 -0.34 -23.53
C ARG A 98 -0.02 -0.30 -24.33
N PHE A 99 0.53 0.89 -24.55
CA PHE A 99 1.77 1.12 -25.29
C PHE A 99 3.01 1.25 -24.41
N THR A 100 2.82 1.24 -23.09
CA THR A 100 3.95 1.31 -22.15
C THR A 100 4.87 0.10 -22.35
N GLU A 101 6.15 0.38 -22.50
CA GLU A 101 7.18 -0.66 -22.66
C GLU A 101 7.83 -1.03 -21.31
N PRO A 102 8.31 -2.27 -21.14
CA PRO A 102 9.07 -2.67 -19.96
C PRO A 102 10.32 -1.80 -19.67
N SER A 103 10.92 -1.24 -20.72
CA SER A 103 12.06 -0.31 -20.64
C SER A 103 11.73 0.98 -19.88
N GLU A 104 10.49 1.46 -19.94
CA GLU A 104 10.06 2.67 -19.27
C GLU A 104 9.90 2.48 -17.75
N VAL A 105 9.46 1.30 -17.35
CA VAL A 105 9.19 0.94 -15.95
C VAL A 105 10.42 0.31 -15.27
N LEU A 106 11.08 -0.64 -15.94
CA LEU A 106 12.20 -1.40 -15.38
C LEU A 106 13.58 -0.84 -15.76
N GLY A 107 13.62 0.09 -16.71
CA GLY A 107 14.83 0.69 -17.26
C GLY A 107 15.23 0.13 -18.63
N PRO A 108 15.81 0.98 -19.49
CA PRO A 108 16.29 0.57 -20.81
C PRO A 108 17.49 -0.38 -20.67
N ILE A 109 17.72 -1.18 -21.71
CA ILE A 109 18.90 -2.05 -21.79
C ILE A 109 20.17 -1.17 -21.88
N ASP A 110 21.19 -1.52 -21.10
CA ASP A 110 22.50 -0.87 -21.21
C ASP A 110 23.24 -1.37 -22.45
N ILE A 111 23.39 -0.48 -23.44
CA ILE A 111 24.02 -0.82 -24.74
C ILE A 111 25.49 -1.21 -24.56
N ASN A 112 26.20 -0.63 -23.58
CA ASN A 112 27.62 -0.96 -23.37
C ASN A 112 27.77 -2.38 -22.80
N GLU A 113 26.93 -2.75 -21.84
CA GLU A 113 26.90 -4.12 -21.28
C GLU A 113 26.44 -5.12 -22.33
N LEU A 114 25.45 -4.76 -23.16
CA LEU A 114 24.97 -5.62 -24.25
C LEU A 114 26.05 -5.93 -25.27
N ARG A 115 26.91 -4.95 -25.62
CA ARG A 115 28.07 -5.19 -26.49
C ARG A 115 29.07 -6.16 -25.86
N GLY A 116 29.13 -6.24 -24.55
CA GLY A 116 29.91 -7.22 -23.79
C GLY A 116 29.22 -8.57 -23.60
N GLY A 117 28.04 -8.79 -24.24
CA GLY A 117 27.27 -10.04 -24.15
C GLY A 117 26.41 -10.17 -22.90
N LYS A 118 26.19 -9.09 -22.13
CA LYS A 118 25.37 -9.10 -20.92
C LYS A 118 24.09 -8.31 -21.13
N TYR A 119 22.94 -8.89 -20.74
CA TYR A 119 21.62 -8.27 -20.85
C TYR A 119 21.25 -7.56 -19.53
N LEU A 120 21.86 -6.38 -19.28
CA LEU A 120 21.61 -5.57 -18.08
C LEU A 120 20.77 -4.34 -18.40
N ARG A 121 19.96 -3.88 -17.43
CA ARG A 121 19.13 -2.67 -17.54
C ARG A 121 19.70 -1.53 -16.71
N ARG A 122 19.49 -0.30 -17.18
CA ARG A 122 19.73 0.94 -16.40
C ARG A 122 18.54 1.20 -15.51
N GLU A 123 18.57 0.65 -14.32
CA GLU A 123 17.45 0.67 -13.36
C GLU A 123 17.39 1.92 -12.47
N LYS A 124 18.45 2.74 -12.44
CA LYS A 124 18.52 3.93 -11.59
C LYS A 124 17.36 4.89 -11.88
N GLY A 125 16.58 5.22 -10.83
CA GLY A 125 15.39 6.09 -10.95
C GLY A 125 14.20 5.40 -11.61
N LYS A 126 14.20 4.07 -11.68
CA LYS A 126 13.10 3.23 -12.16
C LYS A 126 12.52 2.40 -11.02
N LEU A 127 11.42 1.71 -11.29
CA LEU A 127 10.72 0.89 -10.30
C LEU A 127 11.64 0.00 -9.45
N PRO A 128 12.64 -0.72 -10.00
CA PRO A 128 13.49 -1.61 -9.19
C PRO A 128 14.28 -0.90 -8.09
N THR A 129 14.63 0.38 -8.29
CA THR A 129 15.42 1.16 -7.32
C THR A 129 14.59 2.03 -6.40
N ALA A 130 13.30 2.20 -6.68
CA ALA A 130 12.41 3.02 -5.86
C ALA A 130 11.93 2.27 -4.60
N ARG A 131 11.75 3.01 -3.52
CA ARG A 131 11.22 2.52 -2.24
C ARG A 131 9.71 2.63 -2.17
N LEU A 132 9.14 3.71 -2.71
CA LEU A 132 7.72 3.88 -2.92
C LEU A 132 7.43 3.99 -4.41
N VAL A 133 6.50 3.18 -4.87
CA VAL A 133 6.06 3.13 -6.27
C VAL A 133 4.58 3.46 -6.35
N PHE A 134 4.23 4.34 -7.28
CA PHE A 134 2.87 4.61 -7.68
C PHE A 134 2.65 4.27 -9.16
N LEU A 135 1.71 3.37 -9.43
CA LEU A 135 1.33 2.97 -10.78
C LEU A 135 -0.10 3.39 -11.06
N ASP A 136 -0.27 4.41 -11.87
CA ASP A 136 -1.60 4.86 -12.27
C ASP A 136 -2.09 4.08 -13.49
N GLU A 137 -3.40 3.86 -13.59
CA GLU A 137 -4.09 3.08 -14.63
C GLU A 137 -3.50 1.67 -14.81
N ILE A 138 -3.26 0.98 -13.69
CA ILE A 138 -2.52 -0.29 -13.67
C ILE A 138 -3.10 -1.35 -14.60
N PHE A 139 -4.42 -1.41 -14.78
CA PHE A 139 -5.06 -2.41 -15.64
C PHE A 139 -5.02 -2.06 -17.14
N LYS A 140 -4.54 -0.86 -17.50
CA LYS A 140 -4.33 -0.48 -18.91
C LYS A 140 -2.99 -0.95 -19.46
N ALA A 141 -2.11 -1.50 -18.61
CA ALA A 141 -0.80 -1.97 -19.02
C ALA A 141 -0.89 -3.19 -19.96
N SER A 142 0.14 -3.34 -20.81
CA SER A 142 0.28 -4.53 -21.64
C SER A 142 0.53 -5.79 -20.81
N SER A 143 0.21 -6.98 -21.35
CA SER A 143 0.45 -8.27 -20.67
C SER A 143 1.92 -8.46 -20.28
N ALA A 144 2.87 -7.93 -21.06
CA ALA A 144 4.29 -7.98 -20.76
C ALA A 144 4.64 -7.21 -19.47
N ILE A 145 4.08 -6.00 -19.30
CA ILE A 145 4.23 -5.20 -18.08
C ILE A 145 3.55 -5.90 -16.90
N LEU A 146 2.31 -6.38 -17.07
CA LEU A 146 1.56 -7.05 -16.01
C LEU A 146 2.31 -8.28 -15.47
N ASN A 147 2.89 -9.09 -16.33
CA ASN A 147 3.69 -10.25 -15.92
C ASN A 147 4.97 -9.85 -15.17
N ALA A 148 5.65 -8.77 -15.60
CA ALA A 148 6.80 -8.23 -14.88
C ALA A 148 6.40 -7.70 -13.50
N LEU A 149 5.28 -6.98 -13.40
CA LEU A 149 4.74 -6.47 -12.15
C LEU A 149 4.32 -7.58 -11.19
N LEU A 150 3.73 -8.68 -11.69
CA LEU A 150 3.40 -9.85 -10.86
C LEU A 150 4.63 -10.40 -10.14
N THR A 151 5.77 -10.49 -10.84
CA THR A 151 7.04 -10.94 -10.23
C THR A 151 7.54 -9.93 -9.18
N VAL A 152 7.53 -8.65 -9.52
CA VAL A 152 7.97 -7.58 -8.60
C VAL A 152 7.10 -7.53 -7.34
N ILE A 153 5.78 -7.61 -7.49
CA ILE A 153 4.83 -7.51 -6.36
C ILE A 153 4.95 -8.74 -5.45
N ASN A 154 5.06 -9.94 -6.03
CA ASN A 154 5.07 -11.18 -5.26
C ASN A 154 6.41 -11.54 -4.65
N GLU A 155 7.45 -11.42 -5.46
CA GLU A 155 8.74 -11.99 -5.14
C GLU A 155 9.78 -10.92 -4.79
N ARG A 156 9.39 -9.64 -4.90
CA ARG A 156 10.27 -8.48 -4.65
C ARG A 156 11.58 -8.56 -5.44
N LYS A 157 11.50 -9.13 -6.66
CA LYS A 157 12.62 -9.27 -7.58
C LYS A 157 12.19 -9.05 -9.02
N PHE A 158 13.14 -8.81 -9.89
CA PHE A 158 13.00 -8.82 -11.34
C PHE A 158 14.19 -9.56 -11.96
N TYR A 159 14.15 -9.85 -13.24
CA TYR A 159 15.20 -10.63 -13.89
C TYR A 159 16.10 -9.73 -14.74
N GLN A 160 17.42 -9.87 -14.54
CA GLN A 160 18.46 -9.31 -15.38
C GLN A 160 19.34 -10.45 -15.87
N ASP A 161 19.48 -10.58 -17.20
CA ASP A 161 20.29 -11.64 -17.82
C ASP A 161 19.95 -13.07 -17.29
N GLY A 162 18.66 -13.31 -17.07
CA GLY A 162 18.19 -14.56 -16.47
C GLY A 162 18.41 -14.72 -14.97
N VAL A 163 19.11 -13.78 -14.32
CA VAL A 163 19.40 -13.80 -12.88
C VAL A 163 18.36 -12.98 -12.11
N PRO A 164 17.77 -13.51 -11.02
CA PRO A 164 16.86 -12.74 -10.17
C PRO A 164 17.62 -11.68 -9.35
N VAL A 165 17.20 -10.43 -9.48
CA VAL A 165 17.75 -9.29 -8.75
C VAL A 165 16.68 -8.73 -7.82
N PRO A 166 16.97 -8.50 -6.53
CA PRO A 166 16.00 -7.95 -5.59
C PRO A 166 15.68 -6.48 -5.93
N VAL A 167 14.40 -6.09 -5.78
CA VAL A 167 13.95 -4.71 -5.89
C VAL A 167 13.96 -4.02 -4.52
N ARG A 168 14.19 -2.69 -4.49
CA ARG A 168 14.15 -1.90 -3.25
C ARG A 168 12.74 -1.53 -2.80
N LEU A 169 11.72 -1.94 -3.50
CA LEU A 169 10.31 -1.63 -3.26
C LEU A 169 9.88 -1.97 -1.84
N LYS A 170 9.38 -0.99 -1.09
CA LYS A 170 8.79 -1.14 0.25
C LYS A 170 7.28 -0.89 0.22
N VAL A 171 6.84 0.17 -0.44
CA VAL A 171 5.44 0.58 -0.52
C VAL A 171 4.99 0.64 -1.98
N LEU A 172 3.86 0.00 -2.29
CA LEU A 172 3.25 0.05 -3.62
C LEU A 172 1.81 0.52 -3.49
N PHE A 173 1.53 1.65 -4.13
CA PHE A 173 0.18 2.09 -4.42
C PHE A 173 -0.08 1.97 -5.92
N ALA A 174 -1.28 1.57 -6.26
CA ALA A 174 -1.75 1.58 -7.63
C ALA A 174 -3.09 2.30 -7.72
N ALA A 175 -3.41 2.84 -8.88
CA ALA A 175 -4.70 3.45 -9.13
C ALA A 175 -5.30 2.94 -10.44
N THR A 176 -6.62 3.03 -10.52
CA THR A 176 -7.39 2.78 -11.74
C THR A 176 -8.69 3.56 -11.70
N ASN A 177 -9.22 3.90 -12.86
CA ASN A 177 -10.54 4.50 -12.93
C ASN A 177 -11.65 3.46 -12.77
N GLU A 178 -11.43 2.24 -13.28
CA GLU A 178 -12.36 1.12 -13.25
C GLU A 178 -11.59 -0.21 -13.07
N ILE A 179 -12.26 -1.21 -12.53
CA ILE A 179 -11.72 -2.57 -12.42
C ILE A 179 -12.32 -3.39 -13.57
N PRO A 180 -11.52 -3.81 -14.56
CA PRO A 180 -12.03 -4.59 -15.67
C PRO A 180 -12.43 -6.00 -15.23
N GLU A 181 -13.50 -6.54 -15.80
CA GLU A 181 -14.01 -7.88 -15.45
C GLU A 181 -13.21 -9.04 -16.04
N HIS A 182 -12.29 -8.77 -16.97
CA HIS A 182 -11.54 -9.79 -17.68
C HIS A 182 -10.80 -10.77 -16.75
N SER A 183 -11.01 -12.06 -16.97
CA SER A 183 -10.42 -13.16 -16.19
C SER A 183 -8.88 -13.17 -16.23
N GLU A 184 -8.27 -12.71 -17.32
CA GLU A 184 -6.80 -12.61 -17.47
C GLU A 184 -6.13 -11.75 -16.41
N LEU A 185 -6.86 -10.79 -15.83
CA LEU A 185 -6.37 -9.88 -14.79
C LEU A 185 -6.57 -10.41 -13.36
N GLY A 186 -7.23 -11.57 -13.22
CA GLY A 186 -7.54 -12.17 -11.90
C GLY A 186 -6.31 -12.35 -11.03
N ALA A 187 -5.20 -12.80 -11.62
CA ALA A 187 -3.93 -12.98 -10.90
C ALA A 187 -3.39 -11.64 -10.34
N LEU A 188 -3.52 -10.54 -11.08
CA LEU A 188 -3.09 -9.23 -10.62
C LEU A 188 -4.06 -8.66 -9.57
N LYS A 189 -5.37 -8.80 -9.78
CA LYS A 189 -6.40 -8.38 -8.82
C LYS A 189 -6.20 -9.02 -7.45
N ASP A 190 -5.91 -10.34 -7.39
CA ASP A 190 -5.64 -11.08 -6.15
C ASP A 190 -4.39 -10.58 -5.40
N ARG A 191 -3.47 -9.86 -6.08
CA ARG A 191 -2.30 -9.27 -5.42
C ARG A 191 -2.66 -8.07 -4.54
N PHE A 192 -3.70 -7.34 -4.93
CA PHE A 192 -4.26 -6.23 -4.15
C PHE A 192 -5.31 -6.77 -3.18
N ALA A 193 -4.88 -7.11 -1.97
CA ALA A 193 -5.80 -7.60 -0.94
C ALA A 193 -6.87 -6.55 -0.58
N LEU A 194 -6.51 -5.27 -0.65
CA LEU A 194 -7.38 -4.15 -0.38
C LEU A 194 -7.55 -3.27 -1.61
N LYS A 195 -8.80 -2.93 -1.92
CA LYS A 195 -9.19 -2.02 -3.00
C LYS A 195 -10.14 -0.97 -2.42
N ALA A 196 -9.73 0.28 -2.47
CA ALA A 196 -10.45 1.38 -1.83
C ALA A 196 -11.07 2.33 -2.86
N ALA A 197 -12.36 2.62 -2.70
CA ALA A 197 -13.05 3.57 -3.54
C ALA A 197 -12.62 5.01 -3.21
N CYS A 198 -12.14 5.73 -4.22
CA CYS A 198 -11.93 7.17 -4.17
C CYS A 198 -13.17 7.87 -4.74
N ARG A 199 -14.10 8.23 -3.87
CA ARG A 199 -15.37 8.86 -4.27
C ARG A 199 -15.20 10.37 -4.44
N SER A 200 -16.01 10.97 -5.31
CA SER A 200 -16.19 12.42 -5.34
C SER A 200 -16.86 12.88 -4.04
N VAL A 201 -16.43 14.01 -3.53
CA VAL A 201 -17.03 14.67 -2.35
C VAL A 201 -17.80 15.92 -2.70
N GLN A 202 -18.02 16.14 -4.01
CA GLN A 202 -18.63 17.33 -4.56
C GLN A 202 -20.08 17.55 -4.05
N GLU A 203 -20.85 16.47 -3.91
CA GLU A 203 -22.25 16.57 -3.48
C GLU A 203 -22.40 16.77 -1.96
N THR A 204 -21.46 16.23 -1.19
CA THR A 204 -21.54 16.20 0.29
C THR A 204 -20.73 17.30 0.97
N HIS A 205 -19.62 17.76 0.36
CA HIS A 205 -18.66 18.70 0.94
C HIS A 205 -18.24 19.78 -0.08
N PHE A 206 -19.22 20.41 -0.72
CA PHE A 206 -18.96 21.33 -1.84
C PHE A 206 -18.08 22.51 -1.45
N VAL A 207 -18.42 23.18 -0.34
CA VAL A 207 -17.70 24.41 0.12
C VAL A 207 -16.29 24.05 0.58
N GLU A 208 -16.16 23.03 1.40
CA GLU A 208 -14.87 22.53 1.90
C GLU A 208 -13.95 22.09 0.75
N LEU A 209 -14.55 21.51 -0.31
CA LEU A 209 -13.80 21.12 -1.52
C LEU A 209 -13.26 22.35 -2.27
N LEU A 210 -14.05 23.41 -2.39
CA LEU A 210 -13.60 24.66 -3.02
C LEU A 210 -12.48 25.29 -2.23
N ASP A 211 -12.63 25.43 -0.90
CA ASP A 211 -11.64 26.03 -0.02
C ASP A 211 -10.31 25.25 -0.06
N ALA A 212 -10.37 23.92 0.09
CA ALA A 212 -9.19 23.05 0.01
C ALA A 212 -8.54 23.08 -1.39
N GLY A 213 -9.36 23.17 -2.45
CA GLY A 213 -8.89 23.30 -3.83
C GLY A 213 -8.12 24.58 -4.06
N LEU A 214 -8.68 25.73 -3.62
CA LEU A 214 -8.03 27.03 -3.71
C LEU A 214 -6.73 27.08 -2.89
N GLU A 215 -6.74 26.57 -1.65
CA GLU A 215 -5.53 26.47 -0.83
C GLU A 215 -4.45 25.62 -1.52
N SER A 216 -4.84 24.47 -2.11
CA SER A 216 -3.92 23.60 -2.84
C SER A 216 -3.30 24.31 -4.04
N MET A 217 -4.08 25.10 -4.81
CA MET A 217 -3.58 25.89 -5.93
C MET A 217 -2.57 26.94 -5.45
N VAL A 218 -2.90 27.72 -4.41
CA VAL A 218 -2.01 28.73 -3.82
C VAL A 218 -0.72 28.09 -3.31
N ASN A 219 -0.81 26.95 -2.61
CA ASN A 219 0.36 26.24 -2.10
C ASN A 219 1.28 25.75 -3.24
N LYS A 220 0.69 25.30 -4.35
CA LYS A 220 1.43 24.91 -5.55
C LYS A 220 2.15 26.08 -6.19
N ASP A 221 1.48 27.20 -6.39
CA ASP A 221 2.04 28.41 -7.00
C ASP A 221 3.17 28.99 -6.13
N LEU A 222 3.04 28.91 -4.80
CA LEU A 222 4.04 29.36 -3.83
C LEU A 222 5.11 28.28 -3.52
N ASN A 223 5.06 27.13 -4.18
CA ASN A 223 5.94 25.98 -3.93
C ASN A 223 5.99 25.54 -2.45
N ARG A 224 4.83 25.59 -1.78
CA ARG A 224 4.67 25.21 -0.37
C ARG A 224 4.12 23.78 -0.27
N LYS A 225 4.57 23.07 0.76
CA LYS A 225 4.11 21.70 1.07
C LYS A 225 3.72 21.62 2.55
N PRO A 226 2.58 22.21 2.96
CA PRO A 226 2.19 22.24 4.37
C PRO A 226 1.96 20.86 4.98
N TRP A 227 1.76 19.83 4.16
CA TRP A 227 1.63 18.44 4.61
C TRP A 227 2.97 17.78 5.00
N VAL A 228 4.11 18.46 4.78
CA VAL A 228 5.45 17.97 5.17
C VAL A 228 5.78 18.46 6.57
N GLU A 229 5.17 17.85 7.57
CA GLU A 229 5.33 18.23 8.99
C GLU A 229 6.40 17.41 9.72
N GLY A 230 7.01 16.41 9.07
CA GLY A 230 8.08 15.60 9.65
C GLY A 230 7.65 14.68 10.81
N HIS A 231 6.36 14.31 10.87
CA HIS A 231 5.84 13.46 11.95
C HIS A 231 6.34 12.02 11.89
N ALA A 232 6.52 11.46 10.70
CA ALA A 232 7.06 10.13 10.48
C ALA A 232 7.90 10.09 9.19
N SER A 233 8.77 9.11 9.10
CA SER A 233 9.60 8.82 7.93
C SER A 233 9.32 7.41 7.38
N LEU A 234 9.89 7.09 6.21
CA LEU A 234 9.86 5.72 5.70
C LEU A 234 10.57 4.75 6.67
N GLU A 235 11.59 5.20 7.39
CA GLU A 235 12.27 4.39 8.41
C GLU A 235 11.30 3.98 9.52
N ASP A 236 10.44 4.88 9.99
CA ASP A 236 9.41 4.58 10.98
C ASP A 236 8.41 3.52 10.48
N VAL A 237 7.98 3.64 9.21
CA VAL A 237 7.13 2.64 8.55
C VAL A 237 7.81 1.27 8.52
N MET A 238 9.10 1.23 8.17
CA MET A 238 9.87 -0.01 8.09
C MET A 238 10.15 -0.63 9.46
N LYS A 239 10.42 0.18 10.49
CA LYS A 239 10.54 -0.29 11.88
C LYS A 239 9.23 -0.88 12.38
N GLY A 240 8.10 -0.23 12.09
CA GLY A 240 6.77 -0.77 12.39
C GLY A 240 6.51 -2.12 11.74
N HIS A 241 6.85 -2.23 10.45
CA HIS A 241 6.78 -3.50 9.72
C HIS A 241 7.64 -4.59 10.37
N ARG A 242 8.90 -4.30 10.67
CA ARG A 242 9.84 -5.24 11.29
C ARG A 242 9.35 -5.69 12.67
N TYR A 243 8.88 -4.76 13.49
CA TYR A 243 8.32 -5.06 14.81
C TYR A 243 7.17 -6.06 14.73
N LEU A 244 6.17 -5.78 13.88
CA LEU A 244 5.02 -6.67 13.70
C LEU A 244 5.42 -8.02 13.11
N THR A 245 6.36 -8.05 12.16
CA THR A 245 6.88 -9.31 11.60
C THR A 245 7.52 -10.18 12.68
N LEU A 246 8.32 -9.59 13.55
CA LEU A 246 8.95 -10.32 14.66
C LEU A 246 7.93 -10.81 15.69
N LEU A 247 6.90 -10.02 16.01
CA LEU A 247 5.79 -10.46 16.86
C LEU A 247 5.07 -11.66 16.26
N MET A 248 4.68 -11.57 14.97
CA MET A 248 3.98 -12.64 14.27
C MET A 248 4.83 -13.91 14.04
N SER A 249 6.15 -13.80 14.11
CA SER A 249 7.05 -14.95 13.96
C SER A 249 7.19 -15.80 15.24
N ARG A 250 6.64 -15.35 16.37
CA ARG A 250 6.67 -16.09 17.63
C ARG A 250 5.96 -17.44 17.51
N LYS A 251 6.59 -18.48 18.06
CA LYS A 251 6.01 -19.83 18.07
C LYS A 251 5.08 -20.04 19.25
N GLU A 252 5.49 -19.56 20.44
CA GLU A 252 4.78 -19.71 21.70
C GLU A 252 4.99 -18.50 22.63
N PRO A 253 3.93 -17.88 23.16
CA PRO A 253 2.56 -18.01 22.65
C PRO A 253 2.48 -17.43 21.24
N ARG A 254 1.62 -17.99 20.38
CA ARG A 254 1.43 -17.48 19.00
C ARG A 254 0.82 -16.09 19.01
N ASP A 255 1.17 -15.28 18.00
CA ASP A 255 0.65 -13.92 17.87
C ASP A 255 -0.90 -13.87 17.96
N ARG A 256 -1.60 -14.83 17.35
CA ARG A 256 -3.06 -14.90 17.41
C ARG A 256 -3.60 -15.13 18.82
N GLU A 257 -2.88 -15.83 19.68
CA GLU A 257 -3.27 -16.12 21.08
C GLU A 257 -3.13 -14.87 21.96
N LEU A 258 -2.17 -14.02 21.63
CA LEU A 258 -1.92 -12.78 22.36
C LEU A 258 -2.80 -11.61 21.88
N PHE A 259 -3.02 -11.53 20.57
CA PHE A 259 -3.57 -10.32 19.95
C PHE A 259 -4.88 -10.52 19.21
N PHE A 260 -5.41 -11.75 19.16
CA PHE A 260 -6.70 -12.04 18.53
C PHE A 260 -7.59 -12.76 19.53
N ARG A 261 -8.42 -12.02 20.24
CA ARG A 261 -9.39 -12.64 21.19
C ARG A 261 -10.28 -13.60 20.43
N GLU A 262 -10.68 -14.69 21.09
CA GLU A 262 -11.48 -15.74 20.46
C GLU A 262 -12.83 -15.22 19.91
N GLU A 263 -13.43 -14.26 20.58
CA GLU A 263 -14.67 -13.60 20.13
C GLU A 263 -14.49 -12.89 18.81
N VAL A 264 -13.41 -12.07 18.69
CA VAL A 264 -13.09 -11.33 17.45
C VAL A 264 -12.71 -12.30 16.34
N MET A 265 -12.00 -13.39 16.65
CA MET A 265 -11.65 -14.43 15.68
C MET A 265 -12.90 -15.16 15.15
N ARG A 266 -13.88 -15.44 16.04
CA ARG A 266 -15.17 -16.01 15.63
C ARG A 266 -15.94 -15.05 14.73
N GLU A 267 -15.95 -13.77 15.09
CA GLU A 267 -16.58 -12.72 14.27
C GLU A 267 -15.91 -12.57 12.91
N PHE A 268 -14.57 -12.47 12.86
CA PHE A 268 -13.81 -12.44 11.62
C PHE A 268 -14.18 -13.62 10.70
N ARG A 269 -14.20 -14.84 11.26
CA ARG A 269 -14.61 -16.04 10.51
C ARG A 269 -16.05 -15.96 10.04
N ARG A 270 -16.96 -15.45 10.87
CA ARG A 270 -18.37 -15.27 10.53
C ARG A 270 -18.53 -14.33 9.34
N VAL A 271 -17.92 -13.13 9.41
CA VAL A 271 -17.99 -12.13 8.33
C VAL A 271 -17.42 -12.71 7.03
N ILE A 272 -16.23 -13.28 7.05
CA ILE A 272 -15.62 -13.91 5.84
C ILE A 272 -16.56 -14.98 5.25
N ARG A 273 -17.17 -15.84 6.09
CA ARG A 273 -18.09 -16.86 5.59
C ARG A 273 -19.35 -16.27 4.95
N THR A 274 -19.89 -15.21 5.54
CA THR A 274 -21.04 -14.49 4.97
C THR A 274 -20.68 -13.92 3.60
N LEU A 275 -19.58 -13.16 3.50
CA LEU A 275 -19.14 -12.55 2.24
C LEU A 275 -18.87 -13.59 1.14
N VAL A 276 -18.26 -14.73 1.49
CA VAL A 276 -17.96 -15.79 0.51
C VAL A 276 -19.23 -16.55 0.08
N ARG A 277 -20.19 -16.81 0.99
CA ARG A 277 -21.33 -17.67 0.70
C ARG A 277 -22.55 -16.94 0.16
N GLU A 278 -22.78 -15.71 0.63
CA GLU A 278 -23.95 -14.93 0.27
C GLU A 278 -23.68 -13.94 -0.84
N ASP A 279 -22.45 -13.37 -0.85
CA ASP A 279 -22.08 -12.32 -1.80
C ASP A 279 -21.04 -12.79 -2.84
N GLU A 280 -20.70 -14.09 -2.82
CA GLU A 280 -19.74 -14.72 -3.76
C GLU A 280 -18.38 -14.03 -3.82
N VAL A 281 -18.01 -13.24 -2.79
CA VAL A 281 -16.73 -12.54 -2.72
C VAL A 281 -15.57 -13.54 -2.70
N PHE A 282 -14.67 -13.42 -3.65
CA PHE A 282 -13.52 -14.32 -3.73
C PHE A 282 -12.46 -13.99 -2.67
N VAL A 283 -12.22 -14.94 -1.75
CA VAL A 283 -11.17 -14.84 -0.73
C VAL A 283 -10.28 -16.09 -0.79
N SER A 284 -9.10 -15.94 -1.41
CA SER A 284 -8.10 -17.00 -1.44
C SER A 284 -7.44 -17.22 -0.07
N ASP A 285 -6.84 -18.40 0.16
CA ASP A 285 -6.07 -18.68 1.39
C ASP A 285 -4.96 -17.65 1.58
N ARG A 286 -4.29 -17.25 0.51
CA ARG A 286 -3.28 -16.19 0.53
C ARG A 286 -3.87 -14.86 0.99
N LYS A 287 -5.03 -14.48 0.45
CA LYS A 287 -5.73 -13.24 0.81
C LYS A 287 -6.11 -13.26 2.29
N LEU A 288 -6.56 -14.40 2.82
CA LEU A 288 -6.87 -14.57 4.24
C LEU A 288 -5.65 -14.32 5.15
N ILE A 289 -4.47 -14.83 4.78
CA ILE A 289 -3.22 -14.60 5.53
C ILE A 289 -2.82 -13.10 5.48
N LYS A 290 -2.97 -12.46 4.33
CA LYS A 290 -2.72 -11.02 4.18
C LYS A 290 -3.66 -10.20 5.06
N LEU A 291 -4.96 -10.57 5.10
CA LEU A 291 -5.95 -9.92 5.96
C LEU A 291 -5.58 -10.01 7.44
N TYR A 292 -5.16 -11.17 7.92
CA TYR A 292 -4.67 -11.30 9.28
C TYR A 292 -3.58 -10.27 9.58
N ARG A 293 -2.57 -10.15 8.70
CA ARG A 293 -1.47 -9.20 8.85
C ARG A 293 -1.95 -7.74 8.81
N LEU A 294 -2.87 -7.40 7.92
CA LEU A 294 -3.45 -6.06 7.80
C LEU A 294 -4.26 -5.69 9.06
N LEU A 295 -5.09 -6.59 9.57
CA LEU A 295 -5.85 -6.41 10.81
C LEU A 295 -4.92 -6.18 12.00
N ARG A 296 -3.86 -6.98 12.14
CA ARG A 296 -2.85 -6.82 13.18
C ARG A 296 -2.13 -5.47 13.06
N THR A 297 -1.81 -5.05 11.82
CA THR A 297 -1.15 -3.77 11.56
C THR A 297 -2.06 -2.61 11.94
N ARG A 298 -3.33 -2.64 11.55
CA ARG A 298 -4.30 -1.61 11.92
C ARG A 298 -4.46 -1.52 13.43
N ALA A 299 -4.69 -2.65 14.10
CA ALA A 299 -4.83 -2.72 15.56
C ALA A 299 -3.62 -2.12 16.28
N TRP A 300 -2.42 -2.42 15.84
CA TRP A 300 -1.21 -1.85 16.42
C TRP A 300 -1.10 -0.34 16.19
N ILE A 301 -1.35 0.15 14.98
CA ILE A 301 -1.28 1.58 14.68
C ILE A 301 -2.31 2.35 15.50
N VAL A 302 -3.57 1.92 15.47
CA VAL A 302 -4.71 2.68 16.03
C VAL A 302 -4.70 2.66 17.55
N HIS A 303 -4.60 1.50 18.18
CA HIS A 303 -4.72 1.34 19.63
C HIS A 303 -3.58 0.55 20.31
N GLY A 304 -2.61 0.08 19.56
CA GLY A 304 -1.37 -0.57 20.08
C GLY A 304 -1.55 -1.94 20.68
N GLY A 305 -2.73 -2.53 20.53
CA GLY A 305 -3.13 -3.74 21.21
C GLY A 305 -3.57 -4.90 20.32
N ALA A 306 -4.44 -5.71 20.90
CA ALA A 306 -5.10 -6.81 20.20
C ALA A 306 -6.06 -6.28 19.13
N VAL A 307 -6.36 -7.14 18.16
CA VAL A 307 -7.39 -6.84 17.14
C VAL A 307 -8.75 -6.73 17.83
N GLU A 308 -9.44 -5.64 17.55
CA GLU A 308 -10.76 -5.34 18.04
C GLU A 308 -11.82 -5.50 16.92
N ARG A 309 -13.08 -5.44 17.27
CA ARG A 309 -14.19 -5.61 16.33
C ARG A 309 -14.17 -4.55 15.23
N GLU A 310 -13.82 -3.33 15.59
CA GLU A 310 -13.70 -2.18 14.70
C GLU A 310 -12.61 -2.36 13.63
N ASP A 311 -11.57 -3.13 13.93
CA ASP A 311 -10.52 -3.44 12.96
C ASP A 311 -11.04 -4.27 11.79
N LEU A 312 -12.08 -5.08 12.02
CA LEU A 312 -12.71 -5.89 10.99
C LEU A 312 -13.39 -5.07 9.88
N GLN A 313 -13.55 -3.75 10.06
CA GLN A 313 -13.99 -2.85 8.96
C GLN A 313 -13.05 -2.90 7.75
N LEU A 314 -11.80 -3.32 7.90
CA LEU A 314 -10.91 -3.56 6.75
C LEU A 314 -11.50 -4.55 5.73
N LEU A 315 -12.42 -5.41 6.14
CA LEU A 315 -13.08 -6.36 5.25
C LEU A 315 -13.99 -5.67 4.21
N ALA A 316 -14.35 -4.42 4.42
CA ALA A 316 -15.09 -3.62 3.43
C ALA A 316 -14.27 -3.36 2.14
N TYR A 317 -12.95 -3.48 2.20
CA TYR A 317 -12.05 -3.21 1.07
C TYR A 317 -11.67 -4.46 0.26
N LEU A 318 -12.42 -5.56 0.38
CA LEU A 318 -12.11 -6.85 -0.27
C LEU A 318 -12.64 -6.97 -1.70
N GLY A 319 -13.55 -6.11 -2.13
CA GLY A 319 -14.26 -6.22 -3.40
C GLY A 319 -13.33 -6.36 -4.62
N GLU A 320 -13.72 -7.20 -5.57
CA GLU A 320 -12.98 -7.46 -6.82
C GLU A 320 -13.55 -6.67 -8.00
N THR A 321 -14.78 -6.17 -7.87
CA THR A 321 -15.45 -5.29 -8.83
C THR A 321 -15.89 -4.00 -8.16
N ARG A 322 -16.37 -3.03 -8.92
CA ARG A 322 -16.86 -1.77 -8.37
C ARG A 322 -18.11 -2.00 -7.53
N GLU A 323 -19.01 -2.84 -8.04
CA GLU A 323 -20.27 -3.20 -7.38
C GLU A 323 -20.02 -3.91 -6.04
N GLU A 324 -19.06 -4.84 -6.02
CA GLU A 324 -18.64 -5.49 -4.76
C GLU A 324 -18.05 -4.50 -3.76
N ILE A 325 -17.20 -3.54 -4.20
CA ILE A 325 -16.65 -2.52 -3.31
C ILE A 325 -17.77 -1.70 -2.69
N ASP A 326 -18.73 -1.23 -3.48
CA ASP A 326 -19.88 -0.45 -3.01
C ASP A 326 -20.75 -1.26 -2.04
N LEU A 327 -21.02 -2.52 -2.37
CA LEU A 327 -21.76 -3.45 -1.50
C LEU A 327 -21.07 -3.67 -0.17
N LEU A 328 -19.77 -3.93 -0.17
CA LEU A 328 -19.03 -4.28 1.04
C LEU A 328 -18.83 -3.07 1.96
N GLU A 329 -18.65 -1.87 1.42
CA GLU A 329 -18.59 -0.63 2.20
C GLU A 329 -19.85 -0.38 3.02
N GLU A 330 -21.03 -0.83 2.54
CA GLU A 330 -22.30 -0.75 3.25
C GLU A 330 -22.55 -1.96 4.16
N LYS A 331 -22.31 -3.16 3.65
CA LYS A 331 -22.66 -4.43 4.33
C LYS A 331 -21.75 -4.73 5.51
N VAL A 332 -20.43 -4.53 5.39
CA VAL A 332 -19.49 -4.91 6.45
C VAL A 332 -19.72 -4.13 7.75
N PRO A 333 -19.89 -2.80 7.77
CA PRO A 333 -20.24 -2.08 9.00
C PRO A 333 -21.53 -2.59 9.63
N ARG A 334 -22.57 -2.88 8.85
CA ARG A 334 -23.84 -3.46 9.34
C ARG A 334 -23.64 -4.84 9.97
N LEU A 335 -22.87 -5.72 9.31
CA LEU A 335 -22.56 -7.06 9.87
C LEU A 335 -21.82 -6.97 11.20
N LEU A 336 -21.02 -5.92 11.39
CA LEU A 336 -20.28 -5.65 12.61
C LEU A 336 -21.09 -4.86 13.66
N GLY A 337 -22.29 -4.38 13.33
CA GLY A 337 -23.08 -3.52 14.21
C GLY A 337 -22.39 -2.19 14.55
N LEU A 338 -21.69 -1.63 13.56
CA LEU A 338 -20.94 -0.37 13.66
C LEU A 338 -21.61 0.75 12.82
N SER A 339 -22.81 0.51 12.34
CA SER A 339 -23.64 1.47 11.58
C SER A 339 -24.49 2.35 12.49
#